data_97fe931ec166706d603f2fdb988f1d28
#
_entry.id   97fe931ec166706d603f2fdb988f1d28
#
_cell.length_a   1.000
_cell.length_b   1.000
_cell.length_c   1.000
_cell.angle_alpha   90.00
_cell.angle_beta   90.00
_cell.angle_gamma   90.00
#
_symmetry.space_group_name_H-M   'P 1'
#
loop_
_entity.id
_entity.type
_entity.pdbx_description
1 polymer ?
#
loop_
_entity_poly.entity_id
_entity_poly.type
_entity_poly.pdbx_seq_one_letter_code
_entity_poly.pdbx_strand_id
1 'polypeptide(L)'
;MRYNLPDRVFRELTTLAQKYSVTKIIPFGSRARGTHTERSDIDIVVYGVDFDNFYWDVKENIYSLLMFDIIRADAPISDALKEEIKKDGITIYENKLKSLTT
;
A
#
# COMPACT_ATOMS: atom_id res chain seq x y z
N MET A 1 13.89 2.71 -8.67
CA MET A 1 12.81 2.53 -7.68
C MET A 1 11.70 3.56 -7.90
N ARG A 2 10.47 3.11 -7.92
CA ARG A 2 9.31 4.01 -8.01
C ARG A 2 8.76 4.25 -6.62
N TYR A 3 8.56 5.53 -6.24
CA TYR A 3 7.98 5.90 -4.95
C TYR A 3 8.75 5.27 -3.79
N ASN A 4 10.08 5.14 -3.92
CA ASN A 4 10.94 4.52 -2.92
C ASN A 4 10.64 3.04 -2.68
N LEU A 5 10.03 2.38 -3.66
CA LEU A 5 9.79 0.93 -3.67
C LEU A 5 10.60 0.29 -4.80
N PRO A 6 11.11 -0.93 -4.61
CA PRO A 6 11.71 -1.66 -5.74
C PRO A 6 10.71 -1.78 -6.89
N ASP A 7 11.17 -1.62 -8.13
CA ASP A 7 10.30 -1.65 -9.31
C ASP A 7 9.47 -2.93 -9.39
N ARG A 8 10.07 -4.05 -9.06
CA ARG A 8 9.36 -5.33 -9.04
C ARG A 8 8.21 -5.33 -8.04
N VAL A 9 8.45 -4.84 -6.84
CA VAL A 9 7.42 -4.77 -5.79
C VAL A 9 6.29 -3.85 -6.23
N PHE A 10 6.62 -2.69 -6.78
CA PHE A 10 5.61 -1.76 -7.30
C PHE A 10 4.72 -2.42 -8.35
N ARG A 11 5.33 -3.13 -9.32
CA ARG A 11 4.57 -3.80 -10.39
C ARG A 11 3.68 -4.90 -9.84
N GLU A 12 4.20 -5.70 -8.94
CA GLU A 12 3.42 -6.80 -8.35
C GLU A 12 2.26 -6.27 -7.51
N LEU A 13 2.48 -5.22 -6.71
CA LEU A 13 1.41 -4.60 -5.92
C LEU A 13 0.30 -4.07 -6.82
N THR A 14 0.64 -3.36 -7.88
CA THR A 14 -0.37 -2.79 -8.77
C THR A 14 -1.12 -3.86 -9.54
N THR A 15 -0.45 -4.94 -9.93
CA THR A 15 -1.09 -6.08 -10.59
C THR A 15 -2.11 -6.74 -9.67
N LEU A 16 -1.74 -6.99 -8.41
CA LEU A 16 -2.65 -7.57 -7.43
C LEU A 16 -3.78 -6.61 -7.07
N ALA A 17 -3.49 -5.32 -7.03
CA ALA A 17 -4.52 -4.31 -6.79
C ALA A 17 -5.62 -4.38 -7.85
N GLN A 18 -5.26 -4.54 -9.11
CA GLN A 18 -6.23 -4.70 -10.19
C GLN A 18 -7.01 -6.00 -10.04
N LYS A 19 -6.33 -7.07 -9.67
CA LYS A 19 -6.96 -8.40 -9.53
C LYS A 19 -8.03 -8.42 -8.44
N TYR A 20 -7.79 -7.73 -7.34
CA TYR A 20 -8.69 -7.75 -6.18
C TYR A 20 -9.52 -6.48 -6.03
N SER A 21 -9.63 -5.70 -7.08
CA SER A 21 -10.46 -4.49 -7.08
C SER A 21 -10.09 -3.50 -5.99
N VAL A 22 -8.82 -3.41 -5.67
CA VAL A 22 -8.31 -2.36 -4.78
C VAL A 22 -8.51 -1.01 -5.47
N THR A 23 -8.98 -0.01 -4.72
CA THR A 23 -9.26 1.30 -5.27
C THR A 23 -8.14 2.30 -5.03
N LYS A 24 -7.34 2.11 -4.00
CA LYS A 24 -6.27 3.04 -3.68
C LYS A 24 -5.21 2.38 -2.81
N ILE A 25 -3.95 2.70 -3.04
CA ILE A 25 -2.82 2.29 -2.19
C ILE A 25 -2.00 3.53 -1.86
N ILE A 26 -1.76 3.75 -0.57
CA ILE A 26 -0.99 4.91 -0.08
C ILE A 26 0.15 4.41 0.80
N PRO A 27 1.41 4.41 0.32
CA PRO A 27 2.56 4.21 1.18
C PRO A 27 2.72 5.36 2.17
N PHE A 28 3.20 5.05 3.34
CA PHE A 28 3.52 6.05 4.37
C PHE A 28 4.77 5.60 5.14
N GLY A 29 5.16 6.34 6.16
CA GLY A 29 6.32 5.99 6.97
C GLY A 29 7.64 6.36 6.30
N SER A 30 8.73 5.67 6.68
CA SER A 30 10.08 6.05 6.27
C SER A 30 10.30 6.03 4.76
N ARG A 31 9.71 5.07 4.05
CA ARG A 31 9.85 5.01 2.59
C ARG A 31 9.16 6.19 1.91
N ALA A 32 7.98 6.57 2.37
CA ALA A 32 7.28 7.74 1.82
C ALA A 32 8.06 9.03 2.08
N ARG A 33 8.69 9.15 3.26
CA ARG A 33 9.50 10.32 3.61
C ARG A 33 10.86 10.37 2.91
N GLY A 34 11.32 9.24 2.35
CA GLY A 34 12.65 9.15 1.77
C GLY A 34 13.76 8.95 2.78
N THR A 35 13.43 8.65 4.03
CA THR A 35 14.41 8.39 5.09
C THR A 35 14.70 6.90 5.28
N HIS A 36 14.20 6.07 4.36
CA HIS A 36 14.32 4.62 4.45
C HIS A 36 15.74 4.14 4.15
N THR A 37 16.03 2.93 4.62
CA THR A 37 17.16 2.13 4.16
C THR A 37 16.63 1.01 3.25
N GLU A 38 17.54 0.25 2.64
CA GLU A 38 17.12 -0.88 1.78
C GLU A 38 16.32 -1.93 2.54
N ARG A 39 16.50 -1.99 3.87
CA ARG A 39 15.83 -2.98 4.72
C ARG A 39 14.61 -2.44 5.44
N SER A 40 14.24 -1.20 5.20
CA SER A 40 13.06 -0.60 5.85
C SER A 40 11.80 -1.31 5.40
N ASP A 41 10.86 -1.49 6.35
CA ASP A 41 9.56 -2.09 6.05
C ASP A 41 8.79 -1.22 5.06
N ILE A 42 7.88 -1.88 4.34
CA ILE A 42 6.98 -1.21 3.42
C ILE A 42 5.63 -1.05 4.12
N ASP A 43 5.28 0.19 4.45
CA ASP A 43 4.04 0.53 5.15
C ASP A 43 3.05 1.08 4.12
N ILE A 44 1.91 0.42 3.96
CA ILE A 44 0.88 0.86 3.01
C ILE A 44 -0.51 0.82 3.64
N VAL A 45 -1.35 1.78 3.24
CA VAL A 45 -2.79 1.77 3.51
C VAL A 45 -3.50 1.37 2.23
N VAL A 46 -4.45 0.45 2.34
CA VAL A 46 -5.15 -0.11 1.20
C VAL A 46 -6.65 0.13 1.32
N TYR A 47 -7.24 0.68 0.27
CA TYR A 47 -8.67 0.91 0.15
C TYR A 47 -9.26 -0.09 -0.85
N GLY A 48 -10.29 -0.83 -0.47
CA GLY A 48 -10.94 -1.77 -1.36
C GLY A 48 -11.79 -2.77 -0.60
N VAL A 49 -12.72 -3.42 -1.33
CA VAL A 49 -13.67 -4.35 -0.71
C VAL A 49 -13.10 -5.75 -0.51
N ASP A 50 -12.12 -6.13 -1.32
CA ASP A 50 -11.53 -7.48 -1.28
C ASP A 50 -10.17 -7.46 -0.61
N PHE A 51 -10.08 -6.75 0.52
CA PHE A 51 -8.83 -6.53 1.23
C PHE A 51 -8.18 -7.84 1.66
N ASP A 52 -8.94 -8.76 2.23
CA ASP A 52 -8.37 -9.97 2.82
C ASP A 52 -7.65 -10.82 1.77
N ASN A 53 -8.24 -11.00 0.60
CA ASN A 53 -7.61 -11.76 -0.47
C ASN A 53 -6.37 -11.04 -1.01
N PHE A 54 -6.44 -9.73 -1.15
CA PHE A 54 -5.27 -8.93 -1.53
C PHE A 54 -4.14 -9.08 -0.50
N TYR A 55 -4.47 -8.95 0.78
CA TYR A 55 -3.51 -9.05 1.88
C TYR A 55 -2.74 -10.38 1.82
N TRP A 56 -3.48 -11.48 1.73
CA TRP A 56 -2.85 -12.80 1.74
C TRP A 56 -2.03 -13.05 0.48
N ASP A 57 -2.50 -12.59 -0.67
CA ASP A 57 -1.76 -12.77 -1.93
C ASP A 57 -0.45 -11.97 -1.91
N VAL A 58 -0.47 -10.74 -1.38
CA VAL A 58 0.76 -9.95 -1.20
C VAL A 58 1.74 -10.70 -0.30
N LYS A 59 1.27 -11.18 0.84
CA LYS A 59 2.12 -11.86 1.82
C LYS A 59 2.71 -13.16 1.29
N GLU A 60 1.97 -13.90 0.45
CA GLU A 60 2.39 -15.20 -0.03
C GLU A 60 3.17 -15.15 -1.35
N ASN A 61 2.83 -14.22 -2.23
CA ASN A 61 3.31 -14.27 -3.61
C ASN A 61 4.25 -13.14 -4.00
N ILE A 62 4.27 -12.01 -3.29
CA ILE A 62 5.29 -11.01 -3.56
C ILE A 62 6.57 -11.42 -2.85
N TYR A 63 7.50 -11.96 -3.62
CA TYR A 63 8.79 -12.35 -3.08
C TYR A 63 9.62 -11.10 -2.79
N SER A 64 9.89 -10.87 -1.52
CA SER A 64 10.72 -9.76 -1.07
C SER A 64 11.34 -10.10 0.28
N LEU A 65 12.56 -9.65 0.51
CA LEU A 65 13.18 -9.70 1.82
C LEU A 65 12.61 -8.63 2.76
N LEU A 66 11.79 -7.74 2.21
CA LEU A 66 11.18 -6.65 2.98
C LEU A 66 9.88 -7.12 3.60
N MET A 67 9.62 -6.62 4.80
CA MET A 67 8.34 -6.85 5.47
C MET A 67 7.31 -5.84 4.98
N PHE A 68 6.07 -6.31 4.81
CA PHE A 68 4.94 -5.44 4.49
C PHE A 68 4.10 -5.24 5.74
N ASP A 69 3.80 -3.98 6.04
CA ASP A 69 2.79 -3.61 7.03
C ASP A 69 1.59 -3.05 6.27
N ILE A 70 0.57 -3.89 6.09
CA ILE A 70 -0.58 -3.57 5.24
C ILE A 70 -1.76 -3.23 6.13
N ILE A 71 -2.21 -1.97 6.07
CA ILE A 71 -3.28 -1.46 6.89
C ILE A 71 -4.53 -1.27 6.04
N ARG A 72 -5.64 -1.83 6.52
CA ARG A 72 -6.95 -1.64 5.91
C ARG A 72 -7.45 -0.23 6.22
N ALA A 73 -7.82 0.51 5.18
CA ALA A 73 -8.16 1.93 5.33
C ALA A 73 -9.37 2.18 6.21
N ASP A 74 -10.33 1.26 6.24
CA ASP A 74 -11.53 1.38 7.05
C ASP A 74 -11.42 0.77 8.45
N ALA A 75 -10.23 0.24 8.80
CA ALA A 75 -10.00 -0.29 10.13
C ALA A 75 -9.84 0.85 11.15
N PRO A 76 -10.17 0.60 12.44
CA PRO A 76 -9.88 1.59 13.47
C PRO A 76 -8.37 1.80 13.59
N ILE A 77 -7.92 3.01 13.37
CA ILE A 77 -6.50 3.36 13.50
C ILE A 77 -6.37 4.56 14.43
N SER A 78 -5.22 4.67 15.09
CA SER A 78 -4.97 5.76 16.03
C SER A 78 -4.91 7.11 15.32
N ASP A 79 -5.18 8.18 16.05
CA ASP A 79 -5.07 9.53 15.50
C ASP A 79 -3.64 9.85 15.07
N ALA A 80 -2.65 9.35 15.81
CA ALA A 80 -1.25 9.54 15.46
C ALA A 80 -0.94 8.90 14.11
N LEU A 81 -1.45 7.69 13.84
CA LEU A 81 -1.25 7.02 12.57
C LEU A 81 -1.97 7.75 11.43
N LYS A 82 -3.19 8.24 11.67
CA LYS A 82 -3.92 9.03 10.67
C LYS A 82 -3.14 10.28 10.26
N GLU A 83 -2.54 10.97 11.23
CA GLU A 83 -1.73 12.15 10.95
C GLU A 83 -0.47 11.79 10.16
N GLU A 84 0.17 10.67 10.47
CA GLU A 84 1.34 10.21 9.72
C GLU A 84 0.99 9.91 8.27
N ILE A 85 -0.11 9.23 8.03
CA ILE A 85 -0.58 8.91 6.67
C ILE A 85 -0.89 10.20 5.92
N LYS A 86 -1.58 11.14 6.56
CA LYS A 86 -1.94 12.41 5.94
C LYS A 86 -0.72 13.24 5.58
N LYS A 87 0.29 13.25 6.45
CA LYS A 87 1.50 14.05 6.29
C LYS A 87 2.45 13.45 5.24
N ASP A 88 2.69 12.15 5.32
CA ASP A 88 3.73 11.48 4.55
C ASP A 88 3.20 10.61 3.40
N GLY A 89 1.91 10.33 3.37
CA GLY A 89 1.32 9.42 2.41
C GLY A 89 1.39 9.92 0.97
N ILE A 90 1.75 9.02 0.06
CA ILE A 90 1.82 9.30 -1.36
C ILE A 90 0.95 8.26 -2.08
N THR A 91 -0.08 8.70 -2.82
CA THR A 91 -0.92 7.76 -3.56
C THR A 91 -0.14 7.19 -4.74
N ILE A 92 0.12 5.88 -4.73
CA ILE A 92 0.84 5.20 -5.81
C ILE A 92 -0.08 4.42 -6.74
N TYR A 93 -1.32 4.16 -6.33
CA TYR A 93 -2.30 3.45 -7.13
C TYR A 93 -3.67 4.00 -6.80
N GLU A 94 -4.45 4.29 -7.84
CA GLU A 94 -5.84 4.72 -7.69
C GLU A 94 -6.64 4.27 -8.89
N ASN A 95 -7.77 3.60 -8.64
CA ASN A 95 -8.70 3.18 -9.68
C ASN A 95 -9.92 4.10 -9.67
N LYS A 96 -9.86 5.17 -10.44
CA LYS A 96 -10.91 6.19 -10.47
C LYS A 96 -12.22 5.68 -11.05
N LEU A 97 -12.16 4.74 -12.00
CA LEU A 97 -13.39 4.16 -12.56
C LEU A 97 -14.21 3.45 -11.50
N LYS A 98 -13.55 2.70 -10.62
CA LYS A 98 -14.22 2.03 -9.53
C LYS A 98 -14.79 3.03 -8.51
N SER A 99 -14.07 4.09 -8.25
CA SER A 99 -14.52 5.14 -7.34
C SER A 99 -15.76 5.85 -7.85
N LEU A 100 -15.88 6.02 -9.18
CA LEU A 100 -16.99 6.72 -9.80
C LEU A 100 -18.24 5.87 -9.91
N THR A 101 -18.12 4.55 -9.87
CA THR A 101 -19.26 3.64 -10.02
C THR A 101 -19.88 3.22 -8.70
N THR A 102 -19.37 3.63 -7.58
CA THR A 102 -19.91 3.31 -6.25
C THR A 102 -20.91 4.34 -5.71
#